data_9c9b86026341e23980ed9d27892aff51
#
_entry.id   9c9b86026341e23980ed9d27892aff51
#
_cell.length_a   1.000
_cell.length_b   1.000
_cell.length_c   1.000
_cell.angle_alpha   90.00
_cell.angle_beta   90.00
_cell.angle_gamma   90.00
#
_symmetry.space_group_name_H-M   'P 1'
#
loop_
_entity.id
_entity.type
_entity.pdbx_description
1 polymer ?
#
loop_
_entity_poly.entity_id
_entity_poly.type
_entity_poly.pdbx_seq_one_letter_code
_entity_poly.pdbx_strand_id
1 'polypeptide(L)'
;MAAGLQVADSVAERIESLVMDGVLKAGQALPSERRLTEKLGISRTALREGLKLLRARGIIHTSQGKGSFVAPISHVDAGPLVHLFHSQPRTLYDLLEVRALLEGESARLAAIRGTEADFIMIRRRFLAMNEAHGQDTDAATHAHLDHSFHLAICEASHNAVLTHTLQSLTDLMLGSVFACVNNLYHRQPHKQQIDWQHEAIFNAVIARDPDLACQAATDHVNSVRQSLREIEQEEQRLVRATLRLEGWA
;
A
#
# COMPACT_ATOMS: atom_id res chain seq x y z
N MET A 1 9.71 -13.97 -39.34
CA MET A 1 9.65 -14.41 -37.93
C MET A 1 10.21 -13.34 -36.97
N ALA A 2 11.31 -12.66 -37.26
CA ALA A 2 11.89 -11.63 -36.36
C ALA A 2 10.98 -10.43 -36.09
N ALA A 3 10.26 -9.90 -37.10
CA ALA A 3 9.37 -8.75 -36.91
C ALA A 3 8.16 -9.04 -36.01
N GLY A 4 7.65 -10.27 -36.02
CA GLY A 4 6.52 -10.64 -35.14
C GLY A 4 6.91 -10.79 -33.67
N LEU A 5 8.12 -11.23 -33.37
CA LEU A 5 8.69 -11.27 -32.01
C LEU A 5 8.92 -9.86 -31.45
N GLN A 6 9.48 -8.94 -32.24
CA GLN A 6 9.68 -7.55 -31.83
C GLN A 6 8.37 -6.85 -31.45
N VAL A 7 7.28 -7.12 -32.22
CA VAL A 7 5.95 -6.53 -31.85
C VAL A 7 5.39 -7.15 -30.59
N ALA A 8 5.59 -8.46 -30.35
CA ALA A 8 5.14 -9.11 -29.13
C ALA A 8 5.90 -8.59 -27.88
N ASP A 9 7.22 -8.40 -27.99
CA ASP A 9 8.01 -7.77 -26.92
C ASP A 9 7.55 -6.34 -26.64
N SER A 10 7.34 -5.53 -27.68
CA SER A 10 6.83 -4.15 -27.52
C SER A 10 5.45 -4.11 -26.85
N VAL A 11 4.58 -5.09 -27.14
CA VAL A 11 3.29 -5.23 -26.44
C VAL A 11 3.48 -5.57 -24.97
N ALA A 12 4.37 -6.50 -24.67
CA ALA A 12 4.66 -6.88 -23.28
C ALA A 12 5.23 -5.69 -22.50
N GLU A 13 6.25 -5.02 -23.05
CA GLU A 13 6.87 -3.84 -22.45
C GLU A 13 5.86 -2.71 -22.21
N ARG A 14 4.93 -2.48 -23.13
CA ARG A 14 3.91 -1.45 -22.98
C ARG A 14 2.96 -1.76 -21.84
N ILE A 15 2.54 -3.01 -21.68
CA ILE A 15 1.67 -3.43 -20.59
C ILE A 15 2.44 -3.43 -19.26
N GLU A 16 3.71 -3.86 -19.25
CA GLU A 16 4.59 -3.78 -18.09
C GLU A 16 4.74 -2.33 -17.60
N SER A 17 4.98 -1.39 -18.52
CA SER A 17 5.02 0.04 -18.14
C SER A 17 3.72 0.49 -17.46
N LEU A 18 2.55 0.12 -18.02
CA LEU A 18 1.26 0.48 -17.42
C LEU A 18 1.06 -0.14 -16.02
N VAL A 19 1.62 -1.31 -15.78
CA VAL A 19 1.60 -1.95 -14.46
C VAL A 19 2.57 -1.25 -13.51
N MET A 20 3.80 -0.98 -13.96
CA MET A 20 4.81 -0.26 -13.18
C MET A 20 4.37 1.15 -12.80
N ASP A 21 3.71 1.85 -13.73
CA ASP A 21 3.18 3.21 -13.52
C ASP A 21 1.88 3.22 -12.69
N GLY A 22 1.42 2.07 -12.19
CA GLY A 22 0.20 1.95 -11.38
C GLY A 22 -1.12 2.21 -12.15
N VAL A 23 -1.06 2.35 -13.46
CA VAL A 23 -2.25 2.53 -14.33
C VAL A 23 -3.08 1.26 -14.40
N LEU A 24 -2.40 0.09 -14.42
CA LEU A 24 -3.00 -1.22 -14.24
C LEU A 24 -2.60 -1.76 -12.87
N LYS A 25 -3.56 -1.93 -11.99
CA LYS A 25 -3.30 -2.33 -10.61
C LYS A 25 -3.28 -3.85 -10.43
N ALA A 26 -2.55 -4.33 -9.44
CA ALA A 26 -2.54 -5.74 -9.05
C ALA A 26 -3.98 -6.24 -8.79
N GLY A 27 -4.28 -7.44 -9.27
CA GLY A 27 -5.62 -8.03 -9.21
C GLY A 27 -6.62 -7.46 -10.22
N GLN A 28 -6.30 -6.39 -10.93
CA GLN A 28 -7.18 -5.78 -11.92
C GLN A 28 -7.28 -6.65 -13.18
N ALA A 29 -8.51 -6.82 -13.70
CA ALA A 29 -8.71 -7.46 -14.99
C ALA A 29 -8.14 -6.59 -16.13
N LEU A 30 -7.38 -7.19 -17.03
CA LEU A 30 -6.98 -6.52 -18.27
C LEU A 30 -8.22 -6.24 -19.13
N PRO A 31 -8.21 -5.14 -19.91
CA PRO A 31 -9.23 -4.93 -20.94
C PRO A 31 -9.30 -6.12 -21.89
N SER A 32 -10.47 -6.36 -22.47
CA SER A 32 -10.66 -7.47 -23.44
C SER A 32 -9.63 -7.40 -24.58
N GLU A 33 -9.25 -8.55 -25.15
CA GLU A 33 -8.31 -8.61 -26.29
C GLU A 33 -8.73 -7.66 -27.41
N ARG A 34 -10.03 -7.55 -27.70
CA ARG A 34 -10.56 -6.61 -28.70
C ARG A 34 -10.21 -5.16 -28.34
N ARG A 35 -10.46 -4.77 -27.10
CA ARG A 35 -10.19 -3.40 -26.64
C ARG A 35 -8.69 -3.09 -26.59
N LEU A 36 -7.86 -4.08 -26.24
CA LEU A 36 -6.41 -3.93 -26.25
C LEU A 36 -5.87 -3.80 -27.67
N THR A 37 -6.35 -4.61 -28.64
CA THR A 37 -5.94 -4.46 -30.05
C THR A 37 -6.33 -3.11 -30.63
N GLU A 38 -7.54 -2.62 -30.31
CA GLU A 38 -7.99 -1.29 -30.72
C GLU A 38 -7.13 -0.16 -30.12
N LYS A 39 -6.84 -0.23 -28.80
CA LYS A 39 -6.05 0.80 -28.11
C LYS A 39 -4.57 0.80 -28.50
N LEU A 40 -3.98 -0.37 -28.75
CA LEU A 40 -2.56 -0.49 -29.07
C LEU A 40 -2.28 -0.46 -30.58
N GLY A 41 -3.32 -0.54 -31.43
CA GLY A 41 -3.17 -0.54 -32.87
C GLY A 41 -2.45 -1.78 -33.44
N ILE A 42 -2.61 -2.95 -32.80
CA ILE A 42 -1.86 -4.17 -33.11
C ILE A 42 -2.78 -5.32 -33.54
N SER A 43 -2.21 -6.34 -34.18
CA SER A 43 -2.93 -7.55 -34.52
C SER A 43 -3.24 -8.42 -33.31
N ARG A 44 -4.33 -9.20 -33.37
CA ARG A 44 -4.69 -10.16 -32.30
C ARG A 44 -3.58 -11.20 -32.06
N THR A 45 -2.88 -11.61 -33.09
CA THR A 45 -1.75 -12.56 -32.98
C THR A 45 -0.61 -11.95 -32.17
N ALA A 46 -0.20 -10.71 -32.49
CA ALA A 46 0.84 -10.01 -31.74
C ALA A 46 0.45 -9.78 -30.26
N LEU A 47 -0.80 -9.39 -30.03
CA LEU A 47 -1.31 -9.25 -28.66
C LEU A 47 -1.21 -10.58 -27.89
N ARG A 48 -1.66 -11.69 -28.47
CA ARG A 48 -1.64 -13.00 -27.79
C ARG A 48 -0.22 -13.46 -27.47
N GLU A 49 0.73 -13.23 -28.39
CA GLU A 49 2.15 -13.53 -28.10
C GLU A 49 2.69 -12.63 -26.98
N GLY A 50 2.41 -11.32 -26.99
CA GLY A 50 2.78 -10.43 -25.87
C GLY A 50 2.16 -10.85 -24.54
N LEU A 51 0.87 -11.25 -24.52
CA LEU A 51 0.23 -11.77 -23.32
C LEU A 51 0.82 -13.10 -22.84
N LYS A 52 1.36 -13.94 -23.73
CA LYS A 52 2.10 -15.16 -23.35
C LYS A 52 3.42 -14.81 -22.66
N LEU A 53 4.15 -13.81 -23.18
CA LEU A 53 5.38 -13.33 -22.55
C LEU A 53 5.10 -12.79 -21.14
N LEU A 54 4.06 -11.97 -20.99
CA LEU A 54 3.66 -11.44 -19.69
C LEU A 54 3.29 -12.55 -18.68
N ARG A 55 2.61 -13.61 -19.12
CA ARG A 55 2.33 -14.79 -18.29
C ARG A 55 3.61 -15.53 -17.90
N ALA A 56 4.52 -15.73 -18.84
CA ALA A 56 5.80 -16.40 -18.59
C ALA A 56 6.68 -15.61 -17.61
N ARG A 57 6.58 -14.27 -17.62
CA ARG A 57 7.24 -13.37 -16.66
C ARG A 57 6.51 -13.26 -15.32
N GLY A 58 5.32 -13.86 -15.17
CA GLY A 58 4.52 -13.77 -13.96
C GLY A 58 3.83 -12.41 -13.75
N ILE A 59 3.85 -11.52 -14.75
CA ILE A 59 3.23 -10.18 -14.67
C ILE A 59 1.70 -10.26 -14.73
N ILE A 60 1.16 -11.26 -15.44
CA ILE A 60 -0.27 -11.51 -15.50
C ILE A 60 -0.57 -13.00 -15.29
N HIS A 61 -1.76 -13.30 -14.82
CA HIS A 61 -2.32 -14.65 -14.80
C HIS A 61 -3.65 -14.70 -15.55
N THR A 62 -4.03 -15.87 -16.03
CA THR A 62 -5.31 -16.08 -16.72
C THR A 62 -6.22 -16.96 -15.88
N SER A 63 -7.44 -16.49 -15.63
CA SER A 63 -8.50 -17.27 -15.02
C SER A 63 -9.47 -17.74 -16.09
N GLN A 64 -9.73 -19.05 -16.12
CA GLN A 64 -10.59 -19.66 -17.15
C GLN A 64 -11.99 -19.02 -17.13
N GLY A 65 -12.44 -18.57 -18.29
CA GLY A 65 -13.73 -17.90 -18.46
C GLY A 65 -13.83 -16.47 -17.95
N LYS A 66 -12.82 -15.98 -17.19
CA LYS A 66 -12.82 -14.62 -16.58
C LYS A 66 -11.84 -13.65 -17.25
N GLY A 67 -10.87 -14.12 -18.00
CA GLY A 67 -9.88 -13.30 -18.68
C GLY A 67 -8.50 -13.29 -18.02
N SER A 68 -7.69 -12.30 -18.38
CA SER A 68 -6.34 -12.10 -17.83
C SER A 68 -6.37 -10.98 -16.79
N PHE A 69 -5.63 -11.16 -15.70
CA PHE A 69 -5.52 -10.25 -14.59
C PHE A 69 -4.06 -9.90 -14.32
N VAL A 70 -3.79 -8.70 -13.87
CA VAL A 70 -2.46 -8.33 -13.38
C VAL A 70 -2.16 -9.19 -12.16
N ALA A 71 -1.03 -9.87 -12.18
CA ALA A 71 -0.59 -10.63 -11.02
C ALA A 71 -0.23 -9.67 -9.87
N PRO A 72 -0.42 -10.07 -8.61
CA PRO A 72 0.19 -9.34 -7.50
C PRO A 72 1.70 -9.36 -7.72
N ILE A 73 2.34 -8.18 -7.75
CA ILE A 73 3.79 -8.06 -7.95
C ILE A 73 4.55 -8.63 -6.74
N SER A 74 3.90 -8.57 -5.60
CA SER A 74 4.30 -9.28 -4.39
C SER A 74 3.51 -10.58 -4.24
N HIS A 75 3.88 -11.63 -4.96
CA HIS A 75 3.63 -12.97 -4.46
C HIS A 75 4.59 -13.21 -3.29
N VAL A 76 4.28 -12.63 -2.15
CA VAL A 76 4.72 -13.21 -0.90
C VAL A 76 3.79 -14.40 -0.71
N ASP A 77 4.02 -15.48 -1.50
CA ASP A 77 3.52 -16.79 -1.12
C ASP A 77 3.84 -16.96 0.36
N ALA A 78 2.95 -17.65 1.09
CA ALA A 78 3.12 -17.93 2.52
C ALA A 78 4.44 -18.68 2.78
N GLY A 79 5.54 -17.98 2.49
CA GLY A 79 6.91 -18.47 2.62
C GLY A 79 7.38 -18.34 4.07
N PRO A 80 8.57 -18.90 4.38
CA PRO A 80 9.16 -18.84 5.73
C PRO A 80 9.21 -17.42 6.29
N LEU A 81 9.40 -16.41 5.43
CA LEU A 81 9.48 -15.00 5.84
C LEU A 81 8.15 -14.50 6.39
N VAL A 82 7.02 -14.79 5.72
CA VAL A 82 5.67 -14.43 6.21
C VAL A 82 5.38 -15.07 7.55
N HIS A 83 5.73 -16.36 7.69
CA HIS A 83 5.58 -17.07 8.97
C HIS A 83 6.42 -16.42 10.08
N LEU A 84 7.67 -16.03 9.80
CA LEU A 84 8.52 -15.33 10.75
C LEU A 84 7.94 -13.96 11.13
N PHE A 85 7.39 -13.21 10.19
CA PHE A 85 6.73 -11.94 10.47
C PHE A 85 5.53 -12.11 11.41
N HIS A 86 4.72 -13.15 11.21
CA HIS A 86 3.56 -13.41 12.07
C HIS A 86 3.92 -14.03 13.44
N SER A 87 5.02 -14.77 13.52
CA SER A 87 5.41 -15.45 14.75
C SER A 87 6.24 -14.62 15.72
N GLN A 88 6.81 -13.50 15.25
CA GLN A 88 7.72 -12.65 16.03
C GLN A 88 7.16 -11.23 16.18
N PRO A 89 6.61 -10.85 17.34
CA PRO A 89 6.05 -9.51 17.57
C PRO A 89 7.04 -8.36 17.26
N ARG A 90 8.33 -8.60 17.48
CA ARG A 90 9.39 -7.63 17.18
C ARG A 90 9.41 -7.23 15.71
N THR A 91 9.11 -8.14 14.81
CA THR A 91 9.15 -7.90 13.37
C THR A 91 8.19 -6.80 12.91
N LEU A 92 7.04 -6.64 13.61
CA LEU A 92 6.13 -5.53 13.36
C LEU A 92 6.82 -4.16 13.58
N TYR A 93 7.59 -4.03 14.66
CA TYR A 93 8.27 -2.78 14.98
C TYR A 93 9.43 -2.47 14.03
N ASP A 94 10.16 -3.50 13.62
CA ASP A 94 11.24 -3.39 12.63
C ASP A 94 10.64 -3.00 11.25
N LEU A 95 9.47 -3.53 10.91
CA LEU A 95 8.75 -3.20 9.67
C LEU A 95 8.22 -1.75 9.70
N LEU A 96 7.65 -1.30 10.81
CA LEU A 96 7.21 0.09 10.99
C LEU A 96 8.41 1.07 10.90
N GLU A 97 9.60 0.66 11.34
CA GLU A 97 10.82 1.47 11.19
C GLU A 97 11.19 1.68 9.72
N VAL A 98 11.16 0.60 8.92
CA VAL A 98 11.39 0.69 7.47
C VAL A 98 10.29 1.51 6.80
N ARG A 99 9.03 1.33 7.19
CA ARG A 99 7.91 2.14 6.66
C ARG A 99 8.10 3.63 6.93
N ALA A 100 8.55 4.02 8.12
CA ALA A 100 8.78 5.43 8.45
C ALA A 100 9.77 6.09 7.47
N LEU A 101 10.83 5.38 7.09
CA LEU A 101 11.80 5.86 6.11
C LEU A 101 11.19 5.98 4.71
N LEU A 102 10.48 4.94 4.28
CA LEU A 102 9.92 4.89 2.92
C LEU A 102 8.73 5.85 2.75
N GLU A 103 7.86 5.97 3.75
CA GLU A 103 6.73 6.91 3.70
C GLU A 103 7.17 8.36 3.80
N GLY A 104 8.18 8.66 4.63
CA GLY A 104 8.79 9.99 4.68
C GLY A 104 9.36 10.39 3.32
N GLU A 105 10.13 9.52 2.67
CA GLU A 105 10.67 9.79 1.34
C GLU A 105 9.57 9.87 0.27
N SER A 106 8.52 9.04 0.37
CA SER A 106 7.36 9.11 -0.52
C SER A 106 6.67 10.47 -0.46
N ALA A 107 6.41 10.98 0.74
CA ALA A 107 5.79 12.28 0.96
C ALA A 107 6.67 13.43 0.45
N ARG A 108 7.99 13.35 0.68
CA ARG A 108 8.96 14.31 0.16
C ARG A 108 8.93 14.36 -1.37
N LEU A 109 8.99 13.21 -2.01
CA LEU A 109 8.96 13.12 -3.48
C LEU A 109 7.60 13.51 -4.05
N ALA A 110 6.49 13.19 -3.38
CA ALA A 110 5.16 13.63 -3.77
C ALA A 110 5.04 15.15 -3.77
N ALA A 111 5.57 15.84 -2.76
CA ALA A 111 5.62 17.30 -2.71
C ALA A 111 6.42 17.91 -3.89
N ILE A 112 7.51 17.24 -4.30
CA ILE A 112 8.37 17.71 -5.41
C ILE A 112 7.76 17.39 -6.77
N ARG A 113 7.27 16.17 -6.97
CA ARG A 113 6.95 15.60 -8.30
C ARG A 113 5.46 15.52 -8.59
N GLY A 114 4.61 15.58 -7.55
CA GLY A 114 3.17 15.42 -7.68
C GLY A 114 2.57 16.39 -8.69
N THR A 115 1.69 15.87 -9.54
CA THR A 115 0.92 16.63 -10.52
C THR A 115 -0.39 17.13 -9.90
N GLU A 116 -1.09 18.03 -10.56
CA GLU A 116 -2.43 18.45 -10.13
C GLU A 116 -3.42 17.29 -10.04
N ALA A 117 -3.28 16.29 -10.93
CA ALA A 117 -4.11 15.08 -10.89
C ALA A 117 -3.84 14.25 -9.63
N ASP A 118 -2.58 14.13 -9.22
CA ASP A 118 -2.19 13.43 -8.00
C ASP A 118 -2.75 14.16 -6.77
N PHE A 119 -2.64 15.47 -6.71
CA PHE A 119 -3.17 16.26 -5.59
C PHE A 119 -4.70 16.18 -5.49
N ILE A 120 -5.41 16.09 -6.61
CA ILE A 120 -6.85 15.82 -6.61
C ILE A 120 -7.13 14.44 -6.00
N MET A 121 -6.33 13.42 -6.34
CA MET A 121 -6.49 12.08 -5.78
C MET A 121 -6.17 12.03 -4.29
N ILE A 122 -5.05 12.62 -3.86
CA ILE A 122 -4.67 12.71 -2.43
C ILE A 122 -5.78 13.40 -1.64
N ARG A 123 -6.28 14.54 -2.11
CA ARG A 123 -7.38 15.26 -1.48
C ARG A 123 -8.65 14.40 -1.36
N ARG A 124 -9.00 13.68 -2.41
CA ARG A 124 -10.17 12.78 -2.41
C ARG A 124 -10.03 11.67 -1.37
N ARG A 125 -8.85 11.05 -1.26
CA ARG A 125 -8.58 10.00 -0.28
C ARG A 125 -8.58 10.52 1.15
N PHE A 126 -7.96 11.68 1.37
CA PHE A 126 -7.96 12.37 2.66
C PHE A 126 -9.38 12.71 3.14
N LEU A 127 -10.22 13.29 2.27
CA LEU A 127 -11.59 13.63 2.62
C LEU A 127 -12.44 12.38 2.92
N ALA A 128 -12.31 11.32 2.14
CA ALA A 128 -13.01 10.06 2.38
C ALA A 128 -12.61 9.42 3.72
N MET A 129 -11.33 9.49 4.08
CA MET A 129 -10.83 9.02 5.38
C MET A 129 -11.40 9.84 6.53
N ASN A 130 -11.35 11.17 6.44
CA ASN A 130 -11.88 12.07 7.48
C ASN A 130 -13.41 11.93 7.65
N GLU A 131 -14.15 11.74 6.56
CA GLU A 131 -15.60 11.52 6.63
C GLU A 131 -15.92 10.23 7.39
N ALA A 132 -15.19 9.15 7.12
CA ALA A 132 -15.35 7.88 7.83
C ALA A 132 -15.01 7.98 9.33
N HIS A 133 -14.04 8.84 9.70
CA HIS A 133 -13.68 9.08 11.10
C HIS A 133 -14.79 9.75 11.93
N GLY A 134 -15.70 10.48 11.27
CA GLY A 134 -16.87 11.09 11.88
C GLY A 134 -18.08 10.16 11.99
N GLN A 135 -18.01 8.95 11.41
CA GLN A 135 -19.10 7.97 11.37
C GLN A 135 -18.74 6.73 12.17
N ASP A 136 -19.76 5.95 12.56
CA ASP A 136 -19.56 4.62 13.19
C ASP A 136 -19.23 3.58 12.12
N THR A 137 -18.04 3.68 11.56
CA THR A 137 -17.51 2.79 10.53
C THR A 137 -16.73 1.64 11.16
N ASP A 138 -16.75 0.48 10.52
CA ASP A 138 -15.95 -0.66 10.99
C ASP A 138 -14.44 -0.44 10.78
N ALA A 139 -13.64 -1.12 11.61
CA ALA A 139 -12.19 -0.99 11.62
C ALA A 139 -11.52 -1.38 10.31
N ALA A 140 -12.09 -2.33 9.55
CA ALA A 140 -11.54 -2.74 8.29
C ALA A 140 -11.69 -1.64 7.24
N THR A 141 -12.82 -0.95 7.24
CA THR A 141 -13.07 0.23 6.40
C THR A 141 -12.12 1.36 6.74
N HIS A 142 -11.92 1.66 8.03
CA HIS A 142 -10.93 2.67 8.45
C HIS A 142 -9.52 2.35 7.97
N ALA A 143 -9.04 1.14 8.20
CA ALA A 143 -7.71 0.72 7.77
C ALA A 143 -7.54 0.74 6.24
N HIS A 144 -8.60 0.43 5.49
CA HIS A 144 -8.58 0.53 4.03
C HIS A 144 -8.48 1.98 3.53
N LEU A 145 -9.19 2.89 4.16
CA LEU A 145 -9.17 4.32 3.81
C LEU A 145 -7.84 4.96 4.17
N ASP A 146 -7.30 4.66 5.35
CA ASP A 146 -5.96 5.04 5.80
C ASP A 146 -4.90 4.56 4.79
N HIS A 147 -4.88 3.27 4.48
CA HIS A 147 -3.98 2.72 3.47
C HIS A 147 -4.13 3.41 2.12
N SER A 148 -5.37 3.70 1.68
CA SER A 148 -5.64 4.35 0.40
C SER A 148 -5.10 5.79 0.35
N PHE A 149 -5.07 6.50 1.48
CA PHE A 149 -4.48 7.83 1.58
C PHE A 149 -2.95 7.78 1.45
N HIS A 150 -2.29 6.93 2.23
CA HIS A 150 -0.83 6.75 2.17
C HIS A 150 -0.37 6.26 0.79
N LEU A 151 -1.12 5.34 0.17
CA LEU A 151 -0.83 4.86 -1.17
C LEU A 151 -0.93 5.97 -2.22
N ALA A 152 -1.93 6.86 -2.13
CA ALA A 152 -2.06 7.98 -3.06
C ALA A 152 -0.86 8.94 -2.97
N ILE A 153 -0.32 9.18 -1.78
CA ILE A 153 0.91 9.95 -1.59
C ILE A 153 2.11 9.22 -2.21
N CYS A 154 2.20 7.91 -2.00
CA CYS A 154 3.27 7.11 -2.55
C CYS A 154 3.23 7.08 -4.10
N GLU A 155 2.05 6.92 -4.71
CA GLU A 155 1.84 6.99 -6.16
C GLU A 155 2.28 8.36 -6.71
N ALA A 156 1.97 9.46 -5.99
CA ALA A 156 2.37 10.83 -6.35
C ALA A 156 3.88 11.09 -6.27
N SER A 157 4.65 10.20 -5.64
CA SER A 157 6.13 10.25 -5.65
C SER A 157 6.72 10.01 -7.05
N HIS A 158 5.94 9.44 -7.98
CA HIS A 158 6.38 8.99 -9.30
C HIS A 158 7.64 8.09 -9.24
N ASN A 159 7.73 7.28 -8.18
CA ASN A 159 8.77 6.26 -8.01
C ASN A 159 8.10 4.88 -7.88
N ALA A 160 7.97 4.18 -9.01
CA ALA A 160 7.29 2.89 -9.06
C ALA A 160 7.91 1.85 -8.12
N VAL A 161 9.24 1.84 -7.97
CA VAL A 161 9.93 0.89 -7.07
C VAL A 161 9.54 1.16 -5.62
N LEU A 162 9.52 2.43 -5.20
CA LEU A 162 9.11 2.84 -3.86
C LEU A 162 7.65 2.44 -3.58
N THR A 163 6.75 2.71 -4.54
CA THR A 163 5.33 2.35 -4.44
C THR A 163 5.14 0.85 -4.29
N HIS A 164 5.76 0.04 -5.14
CA HIS A 164 5.64 -1.42 -5.06
C HIS A 164 6.27 -2.01 -3.80
N THR A 165 7.38 -1.44 -3.34
CA THR A 165 8.01 -1.87 -2.07
C THR A 165 7.11 -1.59 -0.89
N LEU A 166 6.53 -0.39 -0.78
CA LEU A 166 5.60 -0.04 0.29
C LEU A 166 4.32 -0.88 0.25
N GLN A 167 3.75 -1.13 -0.93
CA GLN A 167 2.61 -2.03 -1.07
C GLN A 167 2.94 -3.43 -0.57
N SER A 168 4.08 -3.99 -0.99
CA SER A 168 4.52 -5.32 -0.55
C SER A 168 4.70 -5.42 0.97
N LEU A 169 5.30 -4.40 1.58
CA LEU A 169 5.46 -4.33 3.04
C LEU A 169 4.11 -4.21 3.74
N THR A 170 3.17 -3.43 3.18
CA THR A 170 1.82 -3.29 3.74
C THR A 170 1.03 -4.59 3.63
N ASP A 171 1.12 -5.30 2.50
CA ASP A 171 0.46 -6.60 2.31
C ASP A 171 0.96 -7.64 3.32
N LEU A 172 2.27 -7.63 3.63
CA LEU A 172 2.85 -8.45 4.71
C LEU A 172 2.26 -8.11 6.09
N MET A 173 1.88 -6.86 6.29
CA MET A 173 1.33 -6.36 7.56
C MET A 173 -0.17 -6.59 7.69
N LEU A 174 -0.93 -6.71 6.59
CA LEU A 174 -2.40 -6.69 6.61
C LEU A 174 -3.04 -7.66 7.60
N GLY A 175 -2.43 -8.82 7.84
CA GLY A 175 -2.90 -9.76 8.87
C GLY A 175 -2.64 -9.34 10.32
N SER A 176 -1.55 -8.62 10.59
CA SER A 176 -1.10 -8.26 11.95
C SER A 176 -1.46 -6.83 12.32
N VAL A 177 -1.38 -5.92 11.37
CA VAL A 177 -1.59 -4.48 11.57
C VAL A 177 -3.05 -4.13 11.66
N PHE A 178 -3.94 -4.80 10.94
CA PHE A 178 -5.37 -4.57 11.11
C PHE A 178 -5.81 -4.75 12.56
N ALA A 179 -5.28 -5.77 13.25
CA ALA A 179 -5.58 -5.96 14.68
C ALA A 179 -4.98 -4.83 15.56
N CYS A 180 -3.78 -4.36 15.23
CA CYS A 180 -3.07 -3.34 16.01
C CYS A 180 -3.60 -1.92 15.73
N VAL A 181 -3.81 -1.57 14.46
CA VAL A 181 -4.39 -0.28 14.05
C VAL A 181 -5.83 -0.16 14.55
N ASN A 182 -6.60 -1.25 14.53
CA ASN A 182 -7.92 -1.32 15.14
C ASN A 182 -7.90 -0.90 16.63
N ASN A 183 -6.93 -1.37 17.40
CA ASN A 183 -6.76 -0.98 18.80
C ASN A 183 -6.49 0.53 18.97
N LEU A 184 -5.75 1.16 18.07
CA LEU A 184 -5.43 2.59 18.14
C LEU A 184 -6.65 3.47 17.83
N TYR A 185 -7.43 3.12 16.80
CA TYR A 185 -8.62 3.89 16.41
C TYR A 185 -9.77 3.82 17.43
N HIS A 186 -9.82 2.79 18.26
CA HIS A 186 -10.81 2.69 19.34
C HIS A 186 -10.41 3.42 20.64
N ARG A 187 -9.17 3.93 20.74
CA ARG A 187 -8.67 4.67 21.90
C ARG A 187 -8.59 6.16 21.55
N GLN A 188 -9.50 6.96 22.11
CA GLN A 188 -9.68 8.39 21.79
C GLN A 188 -8.39 9.23 21.74
N PRO A 189 -7.43 9.14 22.68
CA PRO A 189 -6.21 9.94 22.62
C PRO A 189 -5.39 9.64 21.35
N HIS A 190 -5.28 8.36 20.94
CA HIS A 190 -4.50 7.96 19.79
C HIS A 190 -5.19 8.32 18.48
N LYS A 191 -6.52 8.17 18.40
CA LYS A 191 -7.30 8.56 17.22
C LYS A 191 -7.11 10.03 16.88
N GLN A 192 -7.31 10.92 17.84
CA GLN A 192 -7.15 12.36 17.62
C GLN A 192 -5.74 12.73 17.16
N GLN A 193 -4.73 12.09 17.73
CA GLN A 193 -3.35 12.31 17.33
C GLN A 193 -3.08 11.84 15.88
N ILE A 194 -3.61 10.68 15.50
CA ILE A 194 -3.50 10.14 14.13
C ILE A 194 -4.19 11.08 13.14
N ASP A 195 -5.41 11.54 13.44
CA ASP A 195 -6.17 12.46 12.60
C ASP A 195 -5.40 13.77 12.35
N TRP A 196 -4.84 14.35 13.41
CA TRP A 196 -4.01 15.56 13.29
C TRP A 196 -2.73 15.33 12.48
N GLN A 197 -2.09 14.17 12.63
CA GLN A 197 -0.89 13.82 11.87
C GLN A 197 -1.19 13.61 10.39
N HIS A 198 -2.30 12.96 10.04
CA HIS A 198 -2.73 12.84 8.64
C HIS A 198 -3.00 14.20 8.00
N GLU A 199 -3.62 15.13 8.75
CA GLU A 199 -3.84 16.51 8.29
C GLU A 199 -2.50 17.23 8.05
N ALA A 200 -1.52 17.05 8.93
CA ALA A 200 -0.19 17.64 8.78
C ALA A 200 0.53 17.11 7.51
N ILE A 201 0.48 15.80 7.26
CA ILE A 201 1.04 15.19 6.04
C ILE A 201 0.33 15.77 4.81
N PHE A 202 -1.00 15.75 4.81
CA PHE A 202 -1.80 16.28 3.71
C PHE A 202 -1.44 17.72 3.38
N ASN A 203 -1.43 18.60 4.39
CA ASN A 203 -1.14 20.01 4.22
C ASN A 203 0.28 20.25 3.68
N ALA A 204 1.29 19.54 4.19
CA ALA A 204 2.67 19.66 3.74
C ALA A 204 2.86 19.22 2.27
N VAL A 205 2.25 18.09 1.88
CA VAL A 205 2.31 17.59 0.49
C VAL A 205 1.62 18.56 -0.47
N ILE A 206 0.41 19.03 -0.13
CA ILE A 206 -0.33 19.97 -0.99
C ILE A 206 0.36 21.34 -1.08
N ALA A 207 1.00 21.81 0.01
CA ALA A 207 1.79 23.02 0.02
C ALA A 207 3.12 22.90 -0.74
N ARG A 208 3.46 21.70 -1.23
CA ARG A 208 4.72 21.39 -1.88
C ARG A 208 5.95 21.72 -1.01
N ASP A 209 5.83 21.46 0.29
CA ASP A 209 6.95 21.56 1.23
C ASP A 209 7.57 20.16 1.44
N PRO A 210 8.67 19.82 0.76
CA PRO A 210 9.21 18.47 0.78
C PRO A 210 9.80 18.08 2.14
N ASP A 211 10.39 19.02 2.86
CA ASP A 211 11.04 18.74 4.13
C ASP A 211 9.99 18.53 5.23
N LEU A 212 8.96 19.38 5.25
CA LEU A 212 7.85 19.23 6.18
C LEU A 212 7.03 17.96 5.87
N ALA A 213 6.81 17.63 4.60
CA ALA A 213 6.11 16.42 4.20
C ALA A 213 6.86 15.15 4.65
N CYS A 214 8.18 15.12 4.45
CA CYS A 214 9.04 14.05 4.93
C CYS A 214 8.93 13.87 6.45
N GLN A 215 9.10 14.97 7.17
CA GLN A 215 9.06 14.95 8.63
C GLN A 215 7.68 14.51 9.16
N ALA A 216 6.61 15.08 8.65
CA ALA A 216 5.25 14.76 9.08
C ALA A 216 4.91 13.27 8.87
N ALA A 217 5.27 12.69 7.71
CA ALA A 217 5.03 11.29 7.42
C ALA A 217 5.89 10.36 8.28
N THR A 218 7.17 10.70 8.47
CA THR A 218 8.07 9.94 9.34
C THR A 218 7.61 9.96 10.79
N ASP A 219 7.22 11.13 11.30
CA ASP A 219 6.74 11.31 12.67
C ASP A 219 5.42 10.57 12.91
N HIS A 220 4.53 10.55 11.92
CA HIS A 220 3.29 9.80 11.98
C HIS A 220 3.54 8.30 12.19
N VAL A 221 4.34 7.65 11.34
CA VAL A 221 4.61 6.21 11.47
C VAL A 221 5.36 5.89 12.78
N ASN A 222 6.29 6.75 13.18
CA ASN A 222 7.01 6.59 14.46
C ASN A 222 6.07 6.74 15.66
N SER A 223 5.10 7.66 15.61
CA SER A 223 4.07 7.82 16.63
C SER A 223 3.18 6.59 16.74
N VAL A 224 2.72 6.04 15.62
CA VAL A 224 1.99 4.77 15.59
C VAL A 224 2.80 3.65 16.23
N ARG A 225 4.09 3.52 15.86
CA ARG A 225 5.01 2.53 16.44
C ARG A 225 5.14 2.67 17.94
N GLN A 226 5.27 3.89 18.45
CA GLN A 226 5.38 4.17 19.88
C GLN A 226 4.08 3.84 20.63
N SER A 227 2.94 4.26 20.11
CA SER A 227 1.63 3.98 20.70
C SER A 227 1.35 2.48 20.83
N LEU A 228 1.73 1.70 19.81
CA LEU A 228 1.60 0.23 19.86
C LEU A 228 2.46 -0.40 20.96
N ARG A 229 3.70 0.08 21.13
CA ARG A 229 4.58 -0.37 22.23
C ARG A 229 4.02 -0.05 23.61
N GLU A 230 3.43 1.12 23.76
CA GLU A 230 2.82 1.55 25.02
C GLU A 230 1.62 0.68 25.38
N ILE A 231 0.75 0.39 24.40
CA ILE A 231 -0.39 -0.50 24.57
C ILE A 231 0.06 -1.92 24.96
N GLU A 232 1.02 -2.48 24.25
CA GLU A 232 1.57 -3.81 24.56
C GLU A 232 2.13 -3.88 25.99
N GLN A 233 2.86 -2.84 26.41
CA GLN A 233 3.39 -2.78 27.77
C GLN A 233 2.28 -2.65 28.83
N GLU A 234 1.22 -1.90 28.53
CA GLU A 234 0.06 -1.77 29.42
C GLU A 234 -0.66 -3.11 29.57
N GLU A 235 -0.93 -3.79 28.46
CA GLU A 235 -1.54 -5.13 28.47
C GLU A 235 -0.71 -6.15 29.25
N GLN A 236 0.61 -6.16 29.07
CA GLN A 236 1.51 -7.02 29.81
C GLN A 236 1.52 -6.70 31.33
N ARG A 237 1.39 -5.42 31.70
CA ARG A 237 1.25 -5.02 33.12
C ARG A 237 -0.06 -5.53 33.71
N LEU A 238 -1.15 -5.41 32.96
CA LEU A 238 -2.47 -5.89 33.37
C LEU A 238 -2.47 -7.39 33.57
N VAL A 239 -1.97 -8.15 32.60
CA VAL A 239 -1.85 -9.62 32.67
C VAL A 239 -1.06 -10.02 33.95
N ARG A 240 0.09 -9.39 34.18
CA ARG A 240 0.90 -9.68 35.39
C ARG A 240 0.18 -9.34 36.69
N ALA A 241 -0.59 -8.26 36.71
CA ALA A 241 -1.37 -7.89 37.87
C ALA A 241 -2.50 -8.88 38.15
N THR A 242 -3.21 -9.32 37.11
CA THR A 242 -4.28 -10.33 37.20
C THR A 242 -3.74 -11.68 37.71
N LEU A 243 -2.62 -12.17 37.16
CA LEU A 243 -2.00 -13.41 37.61
C LEU A 243 -1.60 -13.36 39.10
N ARG A 244 -1.15 -12.22 39.61
CA ARG A 244 -0.88 -12.07 41.06
C ARG A 244 -2.16 -12.13 41.89
N LEU A 245 -3.26 -11.52 41.41
CA LEU A 245 -4.54 -11.59 42.10
C LEU A 245 -5.10 -13.00 42.16
N GLU A 246 -4.85 -13.82 41.12
CA GLU A 246 -5.24 -15.21 41.03
C GLU A 246 -4.34 -16.18 41.86
N GLY A 247 -3.31 -15.66 42.50
CA GLY A 247 -2.46 -16.48 43.40
C GLY A 247 -1.40 -17.33 42.68
N TRP A 248 -0.97 -16.95 41.48
CA TRP A 248 0.11 -17.61 40.74
C TRP A 248 1.52 -17.16 41.19
N ALA A 249 1.62 -16.32 42.20
CA ALA A 249 2.88 -15.84 42.77
C ALA A 249 2.91 -16.04 44.28
#